data_f10fd10f6f20e777b6fdfd8de4404f3a
#
_entry.id   f10fd10f6f20e777b6fdfd8de4404f3a
#
_cell.length_a   1.000
_cell.length_b   1.000
_cell.length_c   1.000
_cell.angle_alpha   90.00
_cell.angle_beta   90.00
_cell.angle_gamma   90.00
#
_symmetry.space_group_name_H-M   'P 1'
#
loop_
_entity.id
_entity.type
_entity.pdbx_description
1 polymer ?
#
loop_
_entity_poly.entity_id
_entity_poly.type
_entity_poly.pdbx_seq_one_letter_code
_entity_poly.pdbx_strand_id
1 'polypeptide(L)'
;MIDLTKDPQYEAKVSDYNGCVRYDFKVFGRDSIVVLPKNPVKGNNWVWRAEFFDAFPIVDLDLMNKGWFLAYHCISDMYGNDESLAMMKEFHDFMVKAFDLNPKVALFGFSRGAFYSVNYTAKHPEDVGCVYLDAPVLDILSWPGGKGRSFDGRGSERWNTICSNDWEICKKVLHLTDETAEEYRGSPKFHLKELAEHNIPIVLVQGDADQAAPMEENAQLLIDNYTKWGATKFKVIIMPGKQHHPHSVLDHPEQVSDFITACFR
;
A
#
# COMPACT_ATOMS: atom_id res chain seq x y z
N MET A 1 -20.65 15.11 2.29
CA MET A 1 -20.02 14.20 3.29
C MET A 1 -21.12 13.56 4.11
N ILE A 2 -21.13 12.22 4.23
CA ILE A 2 -22.11 11.47 5.02
C ILE A 2 -21.72 11.48 6.51
N ASP A 3 -22.72 11.43 7.39
CA ASP A 3 -22.52 11.16 8.82
C ASP A 3 -22.84 9.67 9.06
N LEU A 4 -21.80 8.86 9.17
CA LEU A 4 -21.92 7.41 9.31
C LEU A 4 -22.66 6.97 10.58
N THR A 5 -22.69 7.80 11.63
CA THR A 5 -23.37 7.47 12.90
C THR A 5 -24.89 7.48 12.79
N LYS A 6 -25.43 8.12 11.75
CA LYS A 6 -26.88 8.22 11.50
C LYS A 6 -27.48 7.01 10.82
N ASP A 7 -26.64 6.11 10.29
CA ASP A 7 -27.11 4.91 9.62
C ASP A 7 -26.52 3.66 10.33
N PRO A 8 -27.36 2.89 11.04
CA PRO A 8 -26.92 1.73 11.81
C PRO A 8 -26.20 0.64 11.00
N GLN A 9 -26.38 0.61 9.68
CA GLN A 9 -25.72 -0.39 8.83
C GLN A 9 -24.19 -0.30 8.88
N TYR A 10 -23.65 0.89 9.16
CA TYR A 10 -22.19 1.11 9.21
C TYR A 10 -21.57 0.73 10.57
N GLU A 11 -22.37 0.45 11.61
CA GLU A 11 -21.86 0.16 12.97
C GLU A 11 -20.77 1.17 13.43
N ALA A 12 -20.93 2.44 13.04
CA ALA A 12 -19.87 3.44 13.14
C ALA A 12 -19.60 3.87 14.57
N LYS A 13 -18.32 3.92 14.94
CA LYS A 13 -17.82 4.46 16.20
C LYS A 13 -16.95 5.68 15.90
N VAL A 14 -17.09 6.71 16.74
CA VAL A 14 -16.30 7.94 16.63
C VAL A 14 -15.26 7.97 17.73
N SER A 15 -14.03 8.34 17.38
CA SER A 15 -12.93 8.51 18.31
C SER A 15 -12.03 9.68 17.88
N ASP A 16 -11.04 10.02 18.71
CA ASP A 16 -9.98 10.95 18.36
C ASP A 16 -8.78 10.20 17.77
N TYR A 17 -8.20 10.75 16.70
CA TYR A 17 -6.94 10.31 16.13
C TYR A 17 -6.03 11.52 15.90
N ASN A 18 -5.08 11.73 16.80
CA ASN A 18 -4.17 12.89 16.76
C ASN A 18 -4.91 14.25 16.66
N GLY A 19 -6.02 14.36 17.38
CA GLY A 19 -6.88 15.55 17.41
C GLY A 19 -7.78 15.72 16.19
N CYS A 20 -7.90 14.70 15.34
CA CYS A 20 -8.81 14.61 14.20
C CYS A 20 -9.95 13.64 14.48
N VAL A 21 -11.08 13.81 13.82
CA VAL A 21 -12.22 12.89 13.96
C VAL A 21 -11.94 11.61 13.19
N ARG A 22 -11.98 10.48 13.88
CA ARG A 22 -11.86 9.14 13.32
C ARG A 22 -13.20 8.42 13.40
N TYR A 23 -13.62 7.81 12.30
CA TYR A 23 -14.68 6.84 12.23
C TYR A 23 -14.09 5.45 12.03
N ASP A 24 -14.41 4.52 12.92
CA ASP A 24 -14.28 3.08 12.70
C ASP A 24 -15.67 2.57 12.31
N PHE A 25 -15.79 1.91 11.15
CA PHE A 25 -17.09 1.54 10.60
C PHE A 25 -17.00 0.26 9.75
N LYS A 26 -18.16 -0.34 9.46
CA LYS A 26 -18.24 -1.46 8.53
C LYS A 26 -18.84 -1.03 7.20
N VAL A 27 -18.23 -1.48 6.12
CA VAL A 27 -18.76 -1.36 4.76
C VAL A 27 -18.35 -2.59 3.95
N PHE A 28 -19.24 -3.09 3.11
CA PHE A 28 -19.04 -4.31 2.32
C PHE A 28 -18.59 -5.53 3.17
N GLY A 29 -19.13 -5.61 4.41
CA GLY A 29 -18.80 -6.70 5.34
C GLY A 29 -17.40 -6.64 5.97
N ARG A 30 -16.66 -5.55 5.78
CA ARG A 30 -15.28 -5.38 6.26
C ARG A 30 -15.16 -4.15 7.18
N ASP A 31 -14.28 -4.27 8.16
CA ASP A 31 -13.91 -3.14 9.01
C ASP A 31 -13.15 -2.09 8.22
N SER A 32 -13.50 -0.84 8.43
CA SER A 32 -12.93 0.29 7.71
C SER A 32 -12.70 1.47 8.65
N ILE A 33 -11.77 2.33 8.26
CA ILE A 33 -11.43 3.55 9.00
C ILE A 33 -11.43 4.72 8.04
N VAL A 34 -11.94 5.86 8.51
CA VAL A 34 -11.68 7.15 7.88
C VAL A 34 -11.36 8.19 8.94
N VAL A 35 -10.31 8.97 8.70
CA VAL A 35 -9.92 10.09 9.55
C VAL A 35 -10.13 11.39 8.77
N LEU A 36 -10.87 12.31 9.36
CA LEU A 36 -11.20 13.60 8.79
C LEU A 36 -10.22 14.66 9.30
N PRO A 37 -9.50 15.38 8.43
CA PRO A 37 -8.60 16.44 8.87
C PRO A 37 -9.39 17.62 9.46
N LYS A 38 -8.78 18.39 10.35
CA LYS A 38 -9.40 19.59 10.95
C LYS A 38 -9.78 20.64 9.91
N ASN A 39 -8.91 20.82 8.93
CA ASN A 39 -9.07 21.82 7.87
C ASN A 39 -8.82 21.12 6.52
N PRO A 40 -9.84 20.56 5.87
CA PRO A 40 -9.68 19.86 4.60
C PRO A 40 -9.06 20.76 3.53
N VAL A 41 -8.08 20.24 2.79
CA VAL A 41 -7.52 20.92 1.62
C VAL A 41 -8.57 20.97 0.49
N LYS A 42 -8.54 22.03 -0.31
CA LYS A 42 -9.42 22.14 -1.47
C LYS A 42 -9.26 20.92 -2.37
N GLY A 43 -10.37 20.27 -2.71
CA GLY A 43 -10.43 19.06 -3.51
C GLY A 43 -10.44 17.77 -2.68
N ASN A 44 -10.41 17.86 -1.33
CA ASN A 44 -10.55 16.73 -0.40
C ASN A 44 -9.61 15.59 -0.75
N ASN A 45 -8.31 15.90 -0.92
CA ASN A 45 -7.30 14.89 -1.19
C ASN A 45 -7.21 13.89 -0.03
N TRP A 46 -6.87 12.65 -0.34
CA TRP A 46 -6.85 11.59 0.64
C TRP A 46 -5.74 10.58 0.42
N VAL A 47 -5.32 9.98 1.52
CA VAL A 47 -4.42 8.84 1.61
C VAL A 47 -5.24 7.59 1.85
N TRP A 48 -4.93 6.51 1.14
CA TRP A 48 -5.45 5.19 1.43
C TRP A 48 -4.32 4.22 1.78
N ARG A 49 -4.30 3.80 3.03
CA ARG A 49 -3.42 2.73 3.50
C ARG A 49 -3.96 1.40 3.03
N ALA A 50 -3.21 0.70 2.17
CA ALA A 50 -3.61 -0.63 1.71
C ALA A 50 -3.44 -1.68 2.80
N GLU A 51 -2.47 -1.51 3.71
CA GLU A 51 -2.16 -2.39 4.83
C GLU A 51 -1.62 -1.60 6.02
N PHE A 52 -1.59 -2.22 7.20
CA PHE A 52 -0.91 -1.72 8.39
C PHE A 52 -1.32 -0.31 8.79
N PHE A 53 -2.63 -0.10 8.96
CA PHE A 53 -3.12 1.19 9.49
C PHE A 53 -2.38 1.54 10.79
N ASP A 54 -1.94 2.80 10.88
CA ASP A 54 -1.20 3.37 12.03
C ASP A 54 0.23 2.80 12.25
N ALA A 55 0.69 1.89 11.41
CA ALA A 55 2.10 1.51 11.44
C ALA A 55 2.96 2.59 10.79
N PHE A 56 3.87 3.21 11.58
CA PHE A 56 4.77 4.25 11.08
C PHE A 56 4.04 5.39 10.37
N PRO A 57 3.10 6.08 11.03
CA PRO A 57 2.14 6.98 10.37
C PRO A 57 2.70 8.38 10.09
N ILE A 58 4.01 8.56 9.99
CA ILE A 58 4.64 9.89 9.97
C ILE A 58 4.28 10.67 8.72
N VAL A 59 4.32 10.02 7.56
CA VAL A 59 3.92 10.64 6.29
C VAL A 59 2.40 10.89 6.27
N ASP A 60 1.62 9.95 6.82
CA ASP A 60 0.17 10.09 6.98
C ASP A 60 -0.18 11.31 7.83
N LEU A 61 0.47 11.44 8.99
CA LEU A 61 0.25 12.58 9.91
C LEU A 61 0.68 13.92 9.29
N ASP A 62 1.78 13.93 8.54
CA ASP A 62 2.20 15.15 7.84
C ASP A 62 1.18 15.56 6.76
N LEU A 63 0.66 14.62 5.97
CA LEU A 63 -0.40 14.89 5.00
C LEU A 63 -1.72 15.28 5.67
N MET A 64 -2.09 14.64 6.80
CA MET A 64 -3.26 15.05 7.58
C MET A 64 -3.13 16.49 8.11
N ASN A 65 -1.93 16.89 8.56
CA ASN A 65 -1.65 18.28 8.95
C ASN A 65 -1.76 19.26 7.76
N LYS A 66 -1.52 18.77 6.54
CA LYS A 66 -1.73 19.50 5.27
C LYS A 66 -3.21 19.46 4.81
N GLY A 67 -4.11 18.88 5.60
CA GLY A 67 -5.56 18.84 5.34
C GLY A 67 -6.05 17.66 4.50
N TRP A 68 -5.27 16.57 4.43
CA TRP A 68 -5.64 15.34 3.72
C TRP A 68 -6.45 14.40 4.61
N PHE A 69 -7.42 13.69 4.02
CA PHE A 69 -8.10 12.59 4.68
C PHE A 69 -7.20 11.35 4.71
N LEU A 70 -7.45 10.45 5.66
CA LEU A 70 -6.77 9.16 5.74
C LEU A 70 -7.82 8.05 5.80
N ALA A 71 -7.66 7.01 4.99
CA ALA A 71 -8.59 5.88 4.93
C ALA A 71 -7.87 4.53 4.98
N TYR A 72 -8.61 3.52 5.44
CA TYR A 72 -8.18 2.12 5.47
C TYR A 72 -9.40 1.19 5.29
N HIS A 73 -9.19 0.07 4.60
CA HIS A 73 -10.18 -0.99 4.42
C HIS A 73 -9.51 -2.34 4.71
N CYS A 74 -10.04 -3.11 5.64
CA CYS A 74 -9.40 -4.33 6.11
C CYS A 74 -9.59 -5.51 5.15
N ILE A 75 -8.61 -5.72 4.27
CA ILE A 75 -8.53 -6.85 3.33
C ILE A 75 -7.18 -7.58 3.42
N SER A 76 -6.55 -7.53 4.61
CA SER A 76 -5.17 -7.96 4.86
C SER A 76 -4.89 -9.43 4.57
N ASP A 77 -5.89 -10.27 4.60
CA ASP A 77 -5.81 -11.72 4.46
C ASP A 77 -5.88 -12.22 3.01
N MET A 78 -5.90 -11.32 2.00
CA MET A 78 -6.25 -11.67 0.61
C MET A 78 -5.08 -11.61 -0.38
N TYR A 79 -3.90 -11.16 0.02
CA TYR A 79 -2.67 -11.10 -0.79
C TYR A 79 -2.83 -10.41 -2.16
N GLY A 80 -3.70 -9.39 -2.24
CA GLY A 80 -3.89 -8.62 -3.47
C GLY A 80 -4.47 -9.42 -4.64
N ASN A 81 -5.26 -10.47 -4.37
CA ASN A 81 -5.96 -11.25 -5.37
C ASN A 81 -7.10 -10.47 -6.04
N ASP A 82 -7.68 -10.99 -7.12
CA ASP A 82 -8.72 -10.32 -7.89
C ASP A 82 -9.96 -9.94 -7.06
N GLU A 83 -10.33 -10.77 -6.08
CA GLU A 83 -11.44 -10.48 -5.18
C GLU A 83 -11.14 -9.25 -4.30
N SER A 84 -9.94 -9.16 -3.74
CA SER A 84 -9.51 -7.99 -2.97
C SER A 84 -9.47 -6.73 -3.82
N LEU A 85 -9.04 -6.81 -5.07
CA LEU A 85 -9.04 -5.66 -5.99
C LEU A 85 -10.45 -5.18 -6.33
N ALA A 86 -11.41 -6.10 -6.45
CA ALA A 86 -12.82 -5.74 -6.61
C ALA A 86 -13.37 -5.02 -5.36
N MET A 87 -13.06 -5.54 -4.15
CA MET A 87 -13.44 -4.88 -2.89
C MET A 87 -12.78 -3.50 -2.76
N MET A 88 -11.52 -3.36 -3.20
CA MET A 88 -10.85 -2.05 -3.24
C MET A 88 -11.59 -1.07 -4.14
N LYS A 89 -12.05 -1.51 -5.31
CA LYS A 89 -12.80 -0.63 -6.23
C LYS A 89 -14.12 -0.18 -5.61
N GLU A 90 -14.86 -1.10 -4.99
CA GLU A 90 -16.10 -0.75 -4.29
C GLU A 90 -15.85 0.23 -3.14
N PHE A 91 -14.79 0.02 -2.36
CA PHE A 91 -14.41 0.93 -1.27
C PHE A 91 -13.98 2.30 -1.80
N HIS A 92 -13.17 2.36 -2.86
CA HIS A 92 -12.78 3.62 -3.49
C HIS A 92 -14.02 4.44 -3.89
N ASP A 93 -14.95 3.82 -4.63
CA ASP A 93 -16.13 4.49 -5.14
C ASP A 93 -17.05 4.95 -3.99
N PHE A 94 -17.15 4.13 -2.94
CA PHE A 94 -17.87 4.51 -1.72
C PHE A 94 -17.24 5.74 -1.06
N MET A 95 -15.92 5.75 -0.87
CA MET A 95 -15.21 6.85 -0.21
C MET A 95 -15.33 8.16 -1.00
N VAL A 96 -15.13 8.11 -2.31
CA VAL A 96 -15.30 9.28 -3.19
C VAL A 96 -16.71 9.85 -3.08
N LYS A 97 -17.73 8.99 -3.15
CA LYS A 97 -19.13 9.41 -3.10
C LYS A 97 -19.59 9.86 -1.70
N ALA A 98 -19.26 9.09 -0.67
CA ALA A 98 -19.77 9.33 0.70
C ALA A 98 -19.09 10.53 1.37
N PHE A 99 -17.80 10.72 1.12
CA PHE A 99 -17.01 11.77 1.75
C PHE A 99 -16.64 12.93 0.82
N ASP A 100 -17.12 12.91 -0.44
CA ASP A 100 -16.80 13.92 -1.46
C ASP A 100 -15.26 14.07 -1.66
N LEU A 101 -14.57 12.91 -1.66
CA LEU A 101 -13.10 12.88 -1.80
C LEU A 101 -12.67 13.06 -3.25
N ASN A 102 -11.41 13.47 -3.42
CA ASN A 102 -10.80 13.50 -4.75
C ASN A 102 -10.96 12.12 -5.41
N PRO A 103 -11.43 12.04 -6.67
CA PRO A 103 -11.52 10.75 -7.38
C PRO A 103 -10.18 10.05 -7.57
N LYS A 104 -9.07 10.78 -7.43
CA LYS A 104 -7.72 10.19 -7.39
C LYS A 104 -7.22 10.10 -5.96
N VAL A 105 -6.68 8.95 -5.59
CA VAL A 105 -6.14 8.66 -4.26
C VAL A 105 -4.61 8.65 -4.24
N ALA A 106 -3.99 9.02 -3.11
CA ALA A 106 -2.62 8.64 -2.80
C ALA A 106 -2.64 7.28 -2.10
N LEU A 107 -2.20 6.23 -2.80
CA LEU A 107 -2.29 4.84 -2.33
C LEU A 107 -0.97 4.39 -1.71
N PHE A 108 -1.00 3.96 -0.46
CA PHE A 108 0.18 3.59 0.31
C PHE A 108 0.33 2.08 0.44
N GLY A 109 1.45 1.54 -0.05
CA GLY A 109 1.79 0.12 0.00
C GLY A 109 3.08 -0.12 0.80
N PHE A 110 2.94 -0.45 2.08
CA PHE A 110 4.05 -0.83 2.95
C PHE A 110 4.20 -2.35 2.94
N SER A 111 5.43 -2.85 2.77
CA SER A 111 5.72 -4.28 2.78
C SER A 111 4.75 -5.05 1.86
N ARG A 112 4.02 -6.04 2.38
CA ARG A 112 2.98 -6.78 1.65
C ARG A 112 1.79 -5.92 1.20
N GLY A 113 1.64 -4.71 1.71
CA GLY A 113 0.68 -3.73 1.20
C GLY A 113 0.89 -3.38 -0.27
N ALA A 114 2.09 -3.65 -0.80
CA ALA A 114 2.39 -3.51 -2.22
C ALA A 114 1.61 -4.48 -3.10
N PHE A 115 1.21 -5.67 -2.59
CA PHE A 115 0.34 -6.60 -3.33
C PHE A 115 -0.99 -5.94 -3.73
N TYR A 116 -1.54 -5.15 -2.81
CA TYR A 116 -2.79 -4.44 -3.03
C TYR A 116 -2.58 -3.17 -3.85
N SER A 117 -1.65 -2.32 -3.42
CA SER A 117 -1.48 -0.99 -4.02
C SER A 117 -0.99 -1.05 -5.47
N VAL A 118 -0.03 -1.92 -5.77
CA VAL A 118 0.51 -2.06 -7.14
C VAL A 118 -0.51 -2.73 -8.06
N ASN A 119 -1.11 -3.86 -7.62
CA ASN A 119 -2.08 -4.58 -8.42
C ASN A 119 -3.35 -3.75 -8.68
N TYR A 120 -3.84 -3.02 -7.65
CA TYR A 120 -4.96 -2.10 -7.83
C TYR A 120 -4.63 -0.99 -8.83
N THR A 121 -3.46 -0.37 -8.69
CA THR A 121 -3.02 0.71 -9.58
C THR A 121 -2.90 0.23 -11.03
N ALA A 122 -2.40 -0.98 -11.26
CA ALA A 122 -2.32 -1.55 -12.60
C ALA A 122 -3.70 -1.76 -13.24
N LYS A 123 -4.68 -2.16 -12.43
CA LYS A 123 -6.05 -2.44 -12.88
C LYS A 123 -6.92 -1.19 -13.00
N HIS A 124 -6.66 -0.18 -12.18
CA HIS A 124 -7.44 1.07 -12.06
C HIS A 124 -6.52 2.30 -12.01
N PRO A 125 -5.71 2.55 -13.04
CA PRO A 125 -4.76 3.67 -13.04
C PRO A 125 -5.45 5.04 -12.98
N GLU A 126 -6.72 5.13 -13.42
CA GLU A 126 -7.53 6.34 -13.36
C GLU A 126 -7.89 6.77 -11.93
N ASP A 127 -7.97 5.84 -11.00
CA ASP A 127 -8.32 6.10 -9.60
C ASP A 127 -7.11 6.57 -8.76
N VAL A 128 -5.89 6.45 -9.29
CA VAL A 128 -4.66 6.67 -8.50
C VAL A 128 -3.92 7.92 -8.98
N GLY A 129 -3.67 8.84 -8.07
CA GLY A 129 -2.89 10.05 -8.32
C GLY A 129 -1.40 9.87 -8.03
N CYS A 130 -1.08 9.06 -7.03
CA CYS A 130 0.29 8.74 -6.62
C CYS A 130 0.32 7.45 -5.81
N VAL A 131 1.41 6.68 -5.92
CA VAL A 131 1.67 5.53 -5.04
C VAL A 131 2.89 5.81 -4.16
N TYR A 132 2.78 5.55 -2.86
CA TYR A 132 3.92 5.51 -1.94
C TYR A 132 4.20 4.07 -1.56
N LEU A 133 5.40 3.60 -1.87
CA LEU A 133 5.88 2.27 -1.54
C LEU A 133 7.01 2.35 -0.52
N ASP A 134 6.86 1.66 0.60
CA ASP A 134 7.88 1.56 1.65
C ASP A 134 8.25 0.09 1.86
N ALA A 135 9.50 -0.26 1.59
CA ALA A 135 10.02 -1.63 1.63
C ALA A 135 9.06 -2.65 0.95
N PRO A 136 8.64 -2.40 -0.31
CA PRO A 136 7.55 -3.15 -0.92
C PRO A 136 7.91 -4.61 -1.16
N VAL A 137 6.95 -5.50 -0.94
CA VAL A 137 7.01 -6.88 -1.45
C VAL A 137 6.33 -6.92 -2.82
N LEU A 138 7.09 -7.27 -3.85
CA LEU A 138 6.61 -7.31 -5.24
C LEU A 138 6.51 -8.71 -5.82
N ASP A 139 7.00 -9.73 -5.08
CA ASP A 139 6.97 -11.12 -5.51
C ASP A 139 6.61 -12.06 -4.36
N ILE A 140 5.53 -12.84 -4.51
CA ILE A 140 5.16 -13.87 -3.53
C ILE A 140 6.23 -14.94 -3.34
N LEU A 141 7.07 -15.17 -4.33
CA LEU A 141 8.17 -16.13 -4.23
C LEU A 141 9.32 -15.60 -3.39
N SER A 142 9.57 -14.29 -3.38
CA SER A 142 10.51 -13.67 -2.45
C SER A 142 9.97 -13.73 -1.03
N TRP A 143 8.83 -13.05 -0.79
CA TRP A 143 8.08 -13.11 0.47
C TRP A 143 6.59 -13.38 0.18
N PRO A 144 5.93 -14.28 0.88
CA PRO A 144 6.45 -15.15 1.96
C PRO A 144 7.16 -16.43 1.47
N GLY A 145 7.30 -16.60 0.16
CA GLY A 145 7.76 -17.85 -0.45
C GLY A 145 9.21 -18.26 -0.12
N GLY A 146 10.10 -17.32 0.21
CA GLY A 146 11.49 -17.59 0.59
C GLY A 146 12.34 -18.27 -0.50
N LYS A 147 11.96 -18.13 -1.78
CA LYS A 147 12.75 -18.69 -2.90
C LYS A 147 14.02 -17.90 -3.21
N GLY A 148 14.11 -16.67 -2.73
CA GLY A 148 15.31 -15.86 -2.78
C GLY A 148 16.03 -15.83 -1.44
N ARG A 149 16.45 -14.62 -1.02
CA ARG A 149 17.18 -14.38 0.22
C ARG A 149 16.31 -13.90 1.38
N SER A 150 15.00 -13.75 1.17
CA SER A 150 14.08 -13.33 2.23
C SER A 150 14.24 -14.24 3.45
N PHE A 151 14.63 -13.64 4.58
CA PHE A 151 14.90 -14.34 5.85
C PHE A 151 15.81 -15.58 5.70
N ASP A 152 16.94 -15.43 4.97
CA ASP A 152 17.94 -16.45 4.73
C ASP A 152 17.49 -17.59 3.79
N GLY A 153 16.33 -17.42 3.15
CA GLY A 153 15.78 -18.34 2.16
C GLY A 153 14.94 -19.48 2.75
N ARG A 154 14.14 -20.09 1.89
CA ARG A 154 13.22 -21.19 2.25
C ARG A 154 13.99 -22.37 2.84
N GLY A 155 13.48 -22.89 3.98
CA GLY A 155 14.05 -24.01 4.70
C GLY A 155 15.08 -23.62 5.74
N SER A 156 15.53 -22.36 5.80
CA SER A 156 16.34 -21.85 6.91
C SER A 156 15.53 -21.84 8.21
N GLU A 157 16.20 -21.86 9.35
CA GLU A 157 15.53 -21.74 10.66
C GLU A 157 14.73 -20.43 10.76
N ARG A 158 15.32 -19.34 10.26
CA ARG A 158 14.70 -18.03 10.31
C ARG A 158 13.45 -17.93 9.43
N TRP A 159 13.52 -18.41 8.19
CA TRP A 159 12.35 -18.46 7.32
C TRP A 159 11.25 -19.37 7.90
N ASN A 160 11.61 -20.55 8.41
CA ASN A 160 10.66 -21.49 9.03
C ASN A 160 9.92 -20.84 10.20
N THR A 161 10.60 -20.03 11.00
CA THR A 161 10.02 -19.34 12.16
C THR A 161 9.12 -18.18 11.77
N ILE A 162 9.50 -17.38 10.74
CA ILE A 162 8.86 -16.09 10.44
C ILE A 162 7.84 -16.21 9.31
N CYS A 163 8.15 -16.95 8.24
CA CYS A 163 7.40 -16.90 6.98
C CYS A 163 6.67 -18.17 6.60
N SER A 164 7.03 -19.32 7.15
CA SER A 164 6.45 -20.60 6.68
C SER A 164 4.92 -20.65 6.81
N ASN A 165 4.38 -20.11 7.89
CA ASN A 165 2.93 -20.01 8.07
C ASN A 165 2.27 -19.06 7.08
N ASP A 166 2.88 -17.88 6.85
CA ASP A 166 2.38 -16.92 5.85
C ASP A 166 2.42 -17.50 4.44
N TRP A 167 3.42 -18.34 4.14
CA TRP A 167 3.49 -19.03 2.86
C TRP A 167 2.34 -20.01 2.66
N GLU A 168 2.01 -20.81 3.68
CA GLU A 168 0.87 -21.73 3.63
C GLU A 168 -0.47 -20.98 3.47
N ILE A 169 -0.63 -19.84 4.19
CA ILE A 169 -1.81 -19.00 4.06
C ILE A 169 -1.88 -18.39 2.64
N CYS A 170 -0.77 -17.86 2.15
CA CYS A 170 -0.67 -17.28 0.81
C CYS A 170 -1.09 -18.28 -0.28
N LYS A 171 -0.52 -19.50 -0.23
CA LYS A 171 -0.89 -20.57 -1.18
C LYS A 171 -2.37 -20.92 -1.10
N LYS A 172 -2.90 -21.05 0.12
CA LYS A 172 -4.33 -21.36 0.32
C LYS A 172 -5.24 -20.27 -0.27
N VAL A 173 -4.95 -19.01 0.00
CA VAL A 173 -5.74 -17.86 -0.44
C VAL A 173 -5.68 -17.68 -1.95
N LEU A 174 -4.51 -17.92 -2.55
CA LEU A 174 -4.30 -17.79 -3.99
C LEU A 174 -4.56 -19.10 -4.76
N HIS A 175 -5.03 -20.15 -4.08
CA HIS A 175 -5.28 -21.48 -4.65
C HIS A 175 -4.05 -22.08 -5.36
N LEU A 176 -2.87 -21.96 -4.72
CA LEU A 176 -1.59 -22.39 -5.27
C LEU A 176 -1.04 -23.62 -4.52
N THR A 177 -0.15 -24.36 -5.19
CA THR A 177 0.80 -25.30 -4.59
C THR A 177 2.21 -24.75 -4.71
N ASP A 178 3.21 -25.43 -4.17
CA ASP A 178 4.60 -25.02 -4.33
C ASP A 178 5.05 -25.01 -5.79
N GLU A 179 4.50 -25.94 -6.59
CA GLU A 179 4.79 -26.05 -8.02
C GLU A 179 4.11 -24.95 -8.83
N THR A 180 2.82 -24.71 -8.59
CA THR A 180 2.05 -23.72 -9.37
C THR A 180 2.36 -22.28 -8.98
N ALA A 181 2.93 -22.05 -7.79
CA ALA A 181 3.31 -20.71 -7.35
C ALA A 181 4.38 -20.07 -8.25
N GLU A 182 5.23 -20.86 -8.91
CA GLU A 182 6.24 -20.34 -9.85
C GLU A 182 5.61 -19.75 -11.11
N GLU A 183 4.45 -20.24 -11.49
CA GLU A 183 3.71 -19.78 -12.67
C GLU A 183 2.71 -18.65 -12.34
N TYR A 184 2.53 -18.33 -11.06
CA TYR A 184 1.57 -17.31 -10.62
C TYR A 184 1.93 -15.93 -11.15
N ARG A 185 0.99 -15.31 -11.90
CA ARG A 185 1.17 -14.02 -12.55
C ARG A 185 0.48 -12.85 -11.85
N GLY A 186 -0.15 -13.08 -10.70
CA GLY A 186 -0.78 -12.04 -9.88
C GLY A 186 0.18 -11.32 -8.92
N SER A 187 1.49 -11.64 -8.93
CA SER A 187 2.48 -10.87 -8.16
C SER A 187 2.70 -9.48 -8.78
N PRO A 188 2.84 -8.42 -7.98
CA PRO A 188 3.05 -7.05 -8.44
C PRO A 188 4.14 -6.87 -9.49
N LYS A 189 5.21 -7.66 -9.40
CA LYS A 189 6.33 -7.60 -10.36
C LYS A 189 5.92 -7.76 -11.82
N PHE A 190 4.80 -8.44 -12.09
CA PHE A 190 4.30 -8.65 -13.45
C PHE A 190 3.49 -7.47 -13.99
N HIS A 191 3.14 -6.51 -13.14
CA HIS A 191 2.32 -5.33 -13.46
C HIS A 191 3.12 -4.02 -13.47
N LEU A 192 4.44 -4.08 -13.21
CA LEU A 192 5.29 -2.87 -13.13
C LEU A 192 5.42 -2.13 -14.46
N LYS A 193 5.31 -2.87 -15.57
CA LYS A 193 5.33 -2.29 -16.92
C LYS A 193 4.13 -1.37 -17.11
N GLU A 194 2.94 -1.82 -16.78
CA GLU A 194 1.70 -1.07 -16.92
C GLU A 194 1.75 0.24 -16.12
N LEU A 195 2.28 0.20 -14.89
CA LEU A 195 2.46 1.40 -14.07
C LEU A 195 3.43 2.39 -14.73
N ALA A 196 4.53 1.88 -15.30
CA ALA A 196 5.53 2.72 -15.97
C ALA A 196 4.97 3.33 -17.27
N GLU A 197 4.26 2.56 -18.10
CA GLU A 197 3.62 3.02 -19.35
C GLU A 197 2.56 4.11 -19.08
N HIS A 198 1.79 3.96 -18.01
CA HIS A 198 0.85 5.00 -17.55
C HIS A 198 1.54 6.17 -16.84
N ASN A 199 2.88 6.10 -16.67
CA ASN A 199 3.67 7.11 -15.94
C ASN A 199 3.06 7.45 -14.58
N ILE A 200 2.59 6.43 -13.87
CA ILE A 200 2.03 6.58 -12.51
C ILE A 200 3.08 7.22 -11.60
N PRO A 201 2.77 8.30 -10.90
CA PRO A 201 3.71 8.88 -9.95
C PRO A 201 3.97 7.91 -8.79
N ILE A 202 5.25 7.54 -8.58
CA ILE A 202 5.64 6.68 -7.45
C ILE A 202 6.76 7.34 -6.65
N VAL A 203 6.62 7.33 -5.33
CA VAL A 203 7.74 7.52 -4.40
C VAL A 203 8.03 6.19 -3.72
N LEU A 204 9.29 5.73 -3.82
CA LEU A 204 9.79 4.49 -3.25
C LEU A 204 10.79 4.82 -2.15
N VAL A 205 10.61 4.21 -0.99
CA VAL A 205 11.58 4.21 0.12
C VAL A 205 12.01 2.78 0.39
N GLN A 206 13.34 2.52 0.41
CA GLN A 206 13.87 1.17 0.57
C GLN A 206 15.16 1.17 1.39
N GLY A 207 15.27 0.27 2.36
CA GLY A 207 16.52 -0.05 3.04
C GLY A 207 17.37 -1.00 2.19
N ASP A 208 18.65 -0.69 1.97
CA ASP A 208 19.53 -1.53 1.15
C ASP A 208 20.04 -2.80 1.87
N ALA A 209 19.81 -2.89 3.20
CA ALA A 209 20.11 -4.07 4.01
C ALA A 209 18.86 -4.88 4.38
N ASP A 210 17.72 -4.64 3.70
CA ASP A 210 16.45 -5.31 3.97
C ASP A 210 16.56 -6.83 3.71
N GLN A 211 16.23 -7.61 4.74
CA GLN A 211 16.26 -9.07 4.71
C GLN A 211 14.86 -9.69 4.62
N ALA A 212 13.81 -8.90 4.82
CA ALA A 212 12.43 -9.35 4.67
C ALA A 212 11.97 -9.26 3.22
N ALA A 213 12.19 -8.09 2.61
CA ALA A 213 11.96 -7.83 1.20
C ALA A 213 13.28 -7.38 0.53
N PRO A 214 14.22 -8.30 0.26
CA PRO A 214 15.52 -7.95 -0.31
C PRO A 214 15.37 -7.07 -1.55
N MET A 215 16.16 -5.99 -1.61
CA MET A 215 16.02 -4.96 -2.63
C MET A 215 16.07 -5.54 -4.04
N GLU A 216 16.98 -6.47 -4.30
CA GLU A 216 17.19 -7.07 -5.63
C GLU A 216 16.00 -7.91 -6.11
N GLU A 217 15.22 -8.45 -5.18
CA GLU A 217 14.08 -9.31 -5.46
C GLU A 217 12.78 -8.52 -5.56
N ASN A 218 12.77 -7.26 -5.12
CA ASN A 218 11.57 -6.43 -4.99
C ASN A 218 11.79 -5.02 -5.54
N ALA A 219 12.28 -4.08 -4.75
CA ALA A 219 12.39 -2.67 -5.12
C ALA A 219 13.21 -2.42 -6.39
N GLN A 220 14.28 -3.18 -6.62
CA GLN A 220 15.11 -3.06 -7.83
C GLN A 220 14.30 -3.39 -9.10
N LEU A 221 13.36 -4.36 -9.04
CA LEU A 221 12.50 -4.68 -10.17
C LEU A 221 11.65 -3.47 -10.59
N LEU A 222 11.16 -2.69 -9.62
CA LEU A 222 10.42 -1.46 -9.90
C LEU A 222 11.32 -0.40 -10.53
N ILE A 223 12.51 -0.18 -9.96
CA ILE A 223 13.49 0.79 -10.47
C ILE A 223 13.86 0.47 -11.92
N ASP A 224 14.15 -0.80 -12.21
CA ASP A 224 14.55 -1.26 -13.55
C ASP A 224 13.40 -1.07 -14.56
N ASN A 225 12.16 -1.40 -14.19
CA ASN A 225 11.01 -1.23 -15.07
C ASN A 225 10.76 0.26 -15.36
N TYR A 226 10.73 1.12 -14.33
CA TYR A 226 10.51 2.54 -14.53
C TYR A 226 11.59 3.20 -15.38
N THR A 227 12.85 2.81 -15.18
CA THR A 227 13.98 3.25 -16.01
C THR A 227 13.83 2.76 -17.44
N LYS A 228 13.58 1.46 -17.63
CA LYS A 228 13.46 0.83 -18.96
C LYS A 228 12.34 1.43 -19.81
N TRP A 229 11.20 1.72 -19.19
CA TRP A 229 10.01 2.23 -19.88
C TRP A 229 9.91 3.75 -19.89
N GLY A 230 10.97 4.46 -19.39
CA GLY A 230 11.09 5.91 -19.49
C GLY A 230 10.08 6.69 -18.65
N ALA A 231 9.58 6.10 -17.56
CA ALA A 231 8.70 6.80 -16.64
C ALA A 231 9.44 7.95 -15.95
N THR A 232 8.84 9.12 -15.87
CA THR A 232 9.48 10.36 -15.40
C THR A 232 9.02 10.81 -14.02
N LYS A 233 7.88 10.29 -13.54
CA LYS A 233 7.29 10.64 -12.25
C LYS A 233 7.70 9.62 -11.17
N PHE A 234 8.98 9.49 -10.94
CA PHE A 234 9.53 8.47 -10.06
C PHE A 234 10.58 9.07 -9.11
N LYS A 235 10.36 8.91 -7.82
CA LYS A 235 11.32 9.30 -6.77
C LYS A 235 11.74 8.07 -6.00
N VAL A 236 13.06 7.85 -5.88
CA VAL A 236 13.64 6.73 -5.13
C VAL A 236 14.45 7.29 -3.96
N ILE A 237 14.22 6.77 -2.78
CA ILE A 237 14.96 7.08 -1.55
C ILE A 237 15.53 5.76 -1.02
N ILE A 238 16.81 5.53 -1.28
CA ILE A 238 17.54 4.38 -0.70
C ILE A 238 18.13 4.79 0.64
N MET A 239 17.90 3.96 1.66
CA MET A 239 18.34 4.20 3.03
C MET A 239 19.52 3.28 3.37
N PRO A 240 20.78 3.80 3.34
CA PRO A 240 21.97 2.98 3.53
C PRO A 240 21.98 2.28 4.89
N GLY A 241 22.25 0.96 4.89
CA GLY A 241 22.32 0.12 6.09
C GLY A 241 21.01 -0.11 6.82
N LYS A 242 19.88 0.37 6.28
CA LYS A 242 18.57 0.15 6.92
C LYS A 242 17.98 -1.19 6.48
N GLN A 243 17.31 -1.81 7.44
CA GLN A 243 16.57 -3.06 7.30
C GLN A 243 15.16 -2.81 6.76
N HIS A 244 14.31 -3.81 6.85
CA HIS A 244 12.89 -3.71 6.55
C HIS A 244 12.25 -2.58 7.37
N HIS A 245 11.30 -1.87 6.78
CA HIS A 245 10.72 -0.65 7.33
C HIS A 245 11.79 0.45 7.54
N PRO A 246 12.28 1.03 6.47
CA PRO A 246 13.25 2.12 6.56
C PRO A 246 12.57 3.42 7.04
N HIS A 247 12.19 3.43 8.31
CA HIS A 247 11.48 4.56 8.98
C HIS A 247 12.31 5.83 9.10
N SER A 248 13.37 5.90 8.41
CA SER A 248 14.27 7.05 8.43
C SER A 248 13.74 8.23 7.64
N VAL A 249 12.57 8.08 7.00
CA VAL A 249 11.72 9.23 6.66
C VAL A 249 11.10 9.85 7.91
N LEU A 250 11.30 9.25 9.09
CA LEU A 250 10.83 9.76 10.37
C LEU A 250 11.26 11.21 10.63
N ASP A 251 12.52 11.51 10.34
CA ASP A 251 13.07 12.84 10.57
C ASP A 251 12.72 13.83 9.45
N HIS A 252 12.32 13.32 8.28
CA HIS A 252 12.09 14.11 7.06
C HIS A 252 10.91 13.60 6.24
N PRO A 253 9.67 13.58 6.78
CA PRO A 253 8.48 13.10 6.06
C PRO A 253 8.16 13.93 4.82
N GLU A 254 8.59 15.20 4.79
CA GLU A 254 8.42 16.12 3.66
C GLU A 254 9.09 15.60 2.38
N GLN A 255 10.11 14.76 2.48
CA GLN A 255 10.72 14.14 1.29
C GLN A 255 9.72 13.30 0.50
N VAL A 256 8.76 12.69 1.20
CA VAL A 256 7.70 11.86 0.61
C VAL A 256 6.43 12.69 0.39
N SER A 257 5.94 13.37 1.43
CA SER A 257 4.67 14.08 1.39
C SER A 257 4.63 15.25 0.41
N ASP A 258 5.75 15.94 0.19
CA ASP A 258 5.84 17.03 -0.82
C ASP A 258 5.79 16.47 -2.24
N PHE A 259 6.44 15.32 -2.51
CA PHE A 259 6.29 14.63 -3.79
C PHE A 259 4.82 14.24 -4.03
N ILE A 260 4.17 13.61 -3.03
CA ILE A 260 2.77 13.23 -3.12
C ILE A 260 1.90 14.48 -3.38
N THR A 261 2.08 15.55 -2.58
CA THR A 261 1.29 16.78 -2.72
C THR A 261 1.44 17.40 -4.11
N ALA A 262 2.63 17.33 -4.70
CA ALA A 262 2.88 17.85 -6.05
C ALA A 262 2.10 17.11 -7.14
N CYS A 263 1.76 15.81 -6.92
CA CYS A 263 0.98 15.00 -7.86
C CYS A 263 -0.51 15.38 -7.91
N PHE A 264 -1.00 16.17 -6.95
CA PHE A 264 -2.41 16.57 -6.82
C PHE A 264 -2.65 18.09 -7.03
N ARG A 265 -1.67 18.78 -7.59
CA ARG A 265 -1.76 20.23 -7.95
C ARG A 265 -2.32 20.45 -9.34
#